data_1f9c9d53590aeac491ebdad1b86110d7
#
_entry.id   1f9c9d53590aeac491ebdad1b86110d7
#
_cell.length_a   1.000
_cell.length_b   1.000
_cell.length_c   1.000
_cell.angle_alpha   90.00
_cell.angle_beta   90.00
_cell.angle_gamma   90.00
#
_symmetry.space_group_name_H-M   'P 1'
#
loop_
_entity.id
_entity.type
_entity.pdbx_description
1 polymer ?
#
loop_
_entity_poly.entity_id
_entity_poly.type
_entity_poly.pdbx_seq_one_letter_code
_entity_poly.pdbx_strand_id
1 'polypeptide(L)'
;MSTMLDTYQDSATIKSLEREQSTYLKAELKAGFPRYIETRNHELKIKTNIIDVGSISTNELNACLDLIDHNLGAIYARLHGPTWKMDKIKEMKDSGLIYILLKDNSTEVSSKLARFLSMRILVDGDLSVLYLYEIQLDKAYQNNKIGSQAMKHLSTIPDKINMNRRYLSRFYPLDGISLTVFSDNLGALKFYQAQGYKFSKMSPRDKKLKDKTVEKPPYYIMIKYSSAAYL
;
A
#
# COMPACT_ATOMS: atom_id res chain seq x y z
N MET A 1 18.81 -18.10 34.96
CA MET A 1 19.64 -18.20 33.76
C MET A 1 18.74 -18.67 32.64
N SER A 2 18.13 -17.71 31.91
CA SER A 2 17.29 -17.98 30.75
C SER A 2 18.13 -17.63 29.54
N THR A 3 18.55 -18.62 28.80
CA THR A 3 19.23 -18.47 27.51
C THR A 3 18.25 -17.89 26.51
N MET A 4 18.49 -16.63 26.17
CA MET A 4 17.92 -16.04 24.94
C MET A 4 18.44 -16.87 23.75
N LEU A 5 17.58 -17.68 23.19
CA LEU A 5 17.75 -18.20 21.85
C LEU A 5 17.34 -17.07 20.90
N ASP A 6 18.29 -16.21 20.57
CA ASP A 6 18.26 -15.40 19.37
C ASP A 6 18.22 -16.34 18.17
N THR A 7 17.04 -16.72 17.75
CA THR A 7 16.83 -17.37 16.46
C THR A 7 17.07 -16.31 15.39
N TYR A 8 18.28 -16.23 14.88
CA TYR A 8 18.59 -15.70 13.58
C TYR A 8 17.78 -16.52 12.57
N GLN A 9 16.57 -16.08 12.25
CA GLN A 9 15.84 -16.67 11.15
C GLN A 9 16.66 -16.38 9.89
N ASP A 10 17.12 -17.44 9.22
CA ASP A 10 17.81 -17.34 7.95
C ASP A 10 16.95 -16.52 6.96
N SER A 11 17.61 -15.67 6.16
CA SER A 11 16.97 -14.83 5.12
C SER A 11 16.05 -15.61 4.18
N ALA A 12 16.36 -16.89 3.93
CA ALA A 12 15.51 -17.78 3.14
C ALA A 12 14.19 -18.12 3.84
N THR A 13 14.22 -18.33 5.15
CA THR A 13 13.03 -18.60 5.99
C THR A 13 12.12 -17.37 6.03
N ILE A 14 12.66 -16.17 6.22
CA ILE A 14 11.88 -14.92 6.21
C ILE A 14 11.16 -14.75 4.86
N LYS A 15 11.88 -14.90 3.74
CA LYS A 15 11.29 -14.80 2.41
C LYS A 15 10.22 -15.88 2.14
N SER A 16 10.37 -17.06 2.74
CA SER A 16 9.35 -18.12 2.64
C SER A 16 8.07 -17.73 3.37
N LEU A 17 8.19 -17.17 4.59
CA LEU A 17 7.03 -16.68 5.35
C LEU A 17 6.33 -15.51 4.66
N GLU A 18 7.09 -14.56 4.12
CA GLU A 18 6.54 -13.43 3.33
C GLU A 18 5.75 -13.92 2.10
N ARG A 19 6.27 -14.94 1.38
CA ARG A 19 5.55 -15.56 0.25
C ARG A 19 4.28 -16.29 0.69
N GLU A 20 4.31 -16.97 1.81
CA GLU A 20 3.14 -17.63 2.37
C GLU A 20 2.07 -16.60 2.75
N GLN A 21 2.43 -15.53 3.47
CA GLN A 21 1.52 -14.43 3.80
C GLN A 21 0.95 -13.77 2.54
N SER A 22 1.78 -13.57 1.50
CA SER A 22 1.33 -12.98 0.24
C SER A 22 0.30 -13.85 -0.49
N THR A 23 0.35 -15.18 -0.30
CA THR A 23 -0.64 -16.11 -0.88
C THR A 23 -2.02 -15.90 -0.25
N TYR A 24 -2.08 -15.78 1.08
CA TYR A 24 -3.35 -15.45 1.77
C TYR A 24 -3.85 -14.07 1.36
N LEU A 25 -2.99 -13.07 1.39
CA LEU A 25 -3.33 -11.70 0.98
C LEU A 25 -3.89 -11.67 -0.45
N LYS A 26 -3.21 -12.31 -1.40
CA LYS A 26 -3.66 -12.36 -2.80
C LYS A 26 -5.02 -13.03 -2.96
N ALA A 27 -5.28 -14.10 -2.20
CA ALA A 27 -6.56 -14.78 -2.22
C ALA A 27 -7.70 -13.88 -1.72
N GLU A 28 -7.51 -13.22 -0.58
CA GLU A 28 -8.51 -12.31 0.00
C GLU A 28 -8.72 -11.06 -0.87
N LEU A 29 -7.67 -10.53 -1.48
CA LEU A 29 -7.79 -9.43 -2.44
C LEU A 29 -8.61 -9.85 -3.66
N LYS A 30 -8.34 -11.04 -4.25
CA LYS A 30 -9.10 -11.55 -5.39
C LYS A 30 -10.58 -11.78 -5.07
N ALA A 31 -10.89 -12.21 -3.84
CA ALA A 31 -12.25 -12.39 -3.38
C ALA A 31 -12.95 -11.07 -3.02
N GLY A 32 -12.19 -10.07 -2.56
CA GLY A 32 -12.71 -8.80 -2.04
C GLY A 32 -12.78 -7.65 -3.03
N PHE A 33 -12.00 -7.71 -4.13
CA PHE A 33 -12.03 -6.66 -5.14
C PHE A 33 -12.92 -7.04 -6.32
N PRO A 34 -13.76 -6.12 -6.80
CA PRO A 34 -14.56 -6.36 -7.99
C PRO A 34 -13.69 -6.47 -9.24
N ARG A 35 -14.14 -7.25 -10.22
CA ARG A 35 -13.44 -7.39 -11.51
C ARG A 35 -13.36 -6.07 -12.26
N TYR A 36 -14.35 -5.19 -12.07
CA TYR A 36 -14.41 -3.85 -12.64
C TYR A 36 -14.76 -2.85 -11.55
N ILE A 37 -14.10 -1.69 -11.57
CA ILE A 37 -14.40 -0.58 -10.68
C ILE A 37 -15.46 0.30 -11.36
N GLU A 38 -16.54 0.58 -10.65
CA GLU A 38 -17.54 1.55 -11.09
C GLU A 38 -16.96 2.97 -11.05
N THR A 39 -17.23 3.74 -12.09
CA THR A 39 -16.76 5.12 -12.21
C THR A 39 -17.94 6.07 -12.38
N ARG A 40 -17.74 7.36 -12.10
CA ARG A 40 -18.75 8.38 -12.42
C ARG A 40 -18.97 8.52 -13.92
N ASN A 41 -17.91 8.38 -14.70
CA ASN A 41 -17.99 8.32 -16.15
C ASN A 41 -18.23 6.87 -16.56
N HIS A 42 -19.44 6.53 -16.96
CA HIS A 42 -19.86 5.19 -17.34
C HIS A 42 -19.17 4.65 -18.61
N GLU A 43 -18.48 5.50 -19.36
CA GLU A 43 -17.68 5.09 -20.54
C GLU A 43 -16.36 4.43 -20.12
N LEU A 44 -15.85 4.72 -18.90
CA LEU A 44 -14.63 4.14 -18.40
C LEU A 44 -14.85 2.70 -17.92
N LYS A 45 -14.13 1.75 -18.51
CA LYS A 45 -14.14 0.32 -18.15
C LYS A 45 -12.87 -0.04 -17.40
N ILE A 46 -12.80 0.27 -16.11
CA ILE A 46 -11.63 0.04 -15.27
C ILE A 46 -11.59 -1.41 -14.78
N LYS A 47 -10.73 -2.22 -15.39
CA LYS A 47 -10.52 -3.63 -15.04
C LYS A 47 -9.48 -3.78 -13.94
N THR A 48 -9.78 -4.62 -12.95
CA THR A 48 -8.87 -4.98 -11.86
C THR A 48 -8.04 -6.20 -12.24
N ASN A 49 -6.71 -6.11 -12.06
CA ASN A 49 -5.79 -7.23 -12.16
C ASN A 49 -4.94 -7.30 -10.87
N ILE A 50 -4.97 -8.45 -10.18
CA ILE A 50 -4.27 -8.66 -8.90
C ILE A 50 -3.19 -9.70 -9.12
N ILE A 51 -1.94 -9.27 -8.97
CA ILE A 51 -0.74 -10.08 -9.24
C ILE A 51 0.28 -9.93 -8.11
N ASP A 52 1.08 -10.95 -7.89
CA ASP A 52 2.26 -10.88 -7.03
C ASP A 52 3.46 -10.27 -7.79
N VAL A 53 4.45 -9.84 -7.02
CA VAL A 53 5.67 -9.22 -7.55
C VAL A 53 6.43 -10.12 -8.53
N GLY A 54 6.34 -11.44 -8.38
CA GLY A 54 6.97 -12.41 -9.30
C GLY A 54 6.27 -12.52 -10.65
N SER A 55 5.03 -12.05 -10.74
CA SER A 55 4.18 -12.13 -11.94
C SER A 55 4.02 -10.80 -12.68
N ILE A 56 4.48 -9.69 -12.10
CA ILE A 56 4.41 -8.37 -12.76
C ILE A 56 5.45 -8.29 -13.87
N SER A 57 5.05 -7.88 -15.07
CA SER A 57 5.98 -7.68 -16.17
C SER A 57 6.83 -6.42 -15.98
N THR A 58 8.01 -6.39 -16.60
CA THR A 58 8.88 -5.20 -16.56
C THR A 58 8.17 -3.95 -17.10
N ASN A 59 7.34 -4.08 -18.13
CA ASN A 59 6.59 -2.96 -18.68
C ASN A 59 5.54 -2.43 -17.70
N GLU A 60 4.82 -3.31 -17.00
CA GLU A 60 3.87 -2.91 -15.97
C GLU A 60 4.56 -2.24 -14.78
N LEU A 61 5.70 -2.78 -14.36
CA LEU A 61 6.48 -2.21 -13.25
C LEU A 61 7.02 -0.82 -13.61
N ASN A 62 7.51 -0.64 -14.84
CA ASN A 62 7.95 0.67 -15.33
C ASN A 62 6.77 1.65 -15.41
N ALA A 63 5.61 1.23 -15.90
CA ALA A 63 4.42 2.07 -15.93
C ALA A 63 3.97 2.50 -14.49
N CYS A 64 4.14 1.63 -13.50
CA CYS A 64 3.90 1.99 -12.10
C CYS A 64 4.93 3.02 -11.61
N LEU A 65 6.22 2.86 -11.93
CA LEU A 65 7.28 3.80 -11.57
C LEU A 65 7.06 5.17 -12.24
N ASP A 66 6.68 5.19 -13.52
CA ASP A 66 6.36 6.43 -14.24
C ASP A 66 5.20 7.17 -13.59
N LEU A 67 4.21 6.45 -13.11
CA LEU A 67 3.08 7.05 -12.40
C LEU A 67 3.48 7.64 -11.03
N ILE A 68 4.40 6.97 -10.29
CA ILE A 68 5.01 7.53 -9.08
C ILE A 68 5.79 8.81 -9.42
N ASP A 69 6.63 8.77 -10.45
CA ASP A 69 7.44 9.90 -10.89
C ASP A 69 6.56 11.10 -11.27
N HIS A 70 5.51 10.86 -12.05
CA HIS A 70 4.59 11.91 -12.46
C HIS A 70 3.88 12.59 -11.27
N ASN A 71 3.51 11.81 -10.25
CA ASN A 71 2.75 12.33 -9.11
C ASN A 71 3.64 12.86 -7.97
N LEU A 72 4.76 12.20 -7.69
CA LEU A 72 5.57 12.41 -6.49
C LEU A 72 7.07 12.61 -6.79
N GLY A 73 7.49 12.54 -8.04
CA GLY A 73 8.91 12.57 -8.43
C GLY A 73 9.67 13.76 -7.88
N ALA A 74 9.07 14.95 -7.86
CA ALA A 74 9.68 16.15 -7.28
C ALA A 74 9.93 16.01 -5.76
N ILE A 75 9.01 15.37 -5.03
CA ILE A 75 9.16 15.12 -3.59
C ILE A 75 10.25 14.07 -3.36
N TYR A 76 10.22 12.97 -4.10
CA TYR A 76 11.25 11.93 -4.03
C TYR A 76 12.63 12.47 -4.35
N ALA A 77 12.79 13.23 -5.43
CA ALA A 77 14.07 13.82 -5.82
C ALA A 77 14.64 14.77 -4.75
N ARG A 78 13.77 15.56 -4.10
CA ARG A 78 14.16 16.46 -3.02
C ARG A 78 14.61 15.71 -1.76
N LEU A 79 13.93 14.62 -1.38
CA LEU A 79 14.18 13.90 -0.13
C LEU A 79 15.25 12.81 -0.26
N HIS A 80 15.34 12.17 -1.42
CA HIS A 80 16.17 10.98 -1.65
C HIS A 80 17.25 11.21 -2.74
N GLY A 81 17.30 12.42 -3.31
CA GLY A 81 18.29 12.77 -4.35
C GLY A 81 17.93 12.24 -5.75
N PRO A 82 18.80 12.46 -6.75
CA PRO A 82 18.50 12.20 -8.16
C PRO A 82 18.39 10.70 -8.50
N THR A 83 18.95 9.82 -7.67
CA THR A 83 18.96 8.36 -7.91
C THR A 83 17.75 7.63 -7.30
N TRP A 84 16.81 8.33 -6.71
CA TRP A 84 15.65 7.75 -6.01
C TRP A 84 14.91 6.68 -6.80
N LYS A 85 14.83 6.80 -8.14
CA LYS A 85 14.17 5.80 -8.99
C LYS A 85 14.84 4.43 -8.93
N MET A 86 16.19 4.41 -8.77
CA MET A 86 16.93 3.15 -8.66
C MET A 86 16.59 2.42 -7.36
N ASP A 87 16.45 3.15 -6.27
CA ASP A 87 16.10 2.56 -4.98
C ASP A 87 14.62 2.19 -4.95
N LYS A 88 13.76 3.03 -5.53
CA LYS A 88 12.32 2.73 -5.66
C LYS A 88 12.04 1.48 -6.48
N ILE A 89 12.72 1.27 -7.60
CA ILE A 89 12.54 0.06 -8.41
C ILE A 89 13.02 -1.21 -7.68
N LYS A 90 14.02 -1.09 -6.77
CA LYS A 90 14.43 -2.20 -5.90
C LYS A 90 13.31 -2.52 -4.89
N GLU A 91 12.81 -1.50 -4.18
CA GLU A 91 11.68 -1.65 -3.24
C GLU A 91 10.46 -2.25 -3.92
N MET A 92 10.13 -1.79 -5.13
CA MET A 92 9.01 -2.31 -5.92
C MET A 92 9.15 -3.78 -6.32
N LYS A 93 10.32 -4.38 -6.14
CA LYS A 93 10.61 -5.81 -6.39
C LYS A 93 10.73 -6.63 -5.10
N ASP A 94 10.46 -6.04 -3.94
CA ASP A 94 10.57 -6.73 -2.67
C ASP A 94 9.63 -7.94 -2.59
N SER A 95 10.13 -9.01 -1.94
CA SER A 95 9.37 -10.23 -1.71
C SER A 95 8.06 -9.96 -0.96
N GLY A 96 7.02 -10.70 -1.29
CA GLY A 96 5.72 -10.59 -0.62
C GLY A 96 4.82 -9.46 -1.11
N LEU A 97 5.30 -8.55 -1.98
CA LEU A 97 4.47 -7.50 -2.56
C LEU A 97 3.38 -8.06 -3.49
N ILE A 98 2.17 -7.55 -3.30
CA ILE A 98 1.02 -7.75 -4.19
C ILE A 98 0.68 -6.43 -4.84
N TYR A 99 0.41 -6.48 -6.14
CA TYR A 99 -0.03 -5.35 -6.95
C TYR A 99 -1.49 -5.50 -7.34
N ILE A 100 -2.24 -4.41 -7.24
CA ILE A 100 -3.56 -4.26 -7.85
C ILE A 100 -3.40 -3.24 -8.97
N LEU A 101 -3.44 -3.71 -10.21
CA LEU A 101 -3.38 -2.88 -11.40
C LEU A 101 -4.81 -2.60 -11.87
N LEU A 102 -5.18 -1.34 -11.96
CA LEU A 102 -6.46 -0.88 -12.49
C LEU A 102 -6.22 -0.32 -13.89
N LYS A 103 -6.64 -1.07 -14.89
CA LYS A 103 -6.41 -0.76 -16.30
C LYS A 103 -7.69 -0.29 -16.98
N ASP A 104 -7.57 0.78 -17.73
CA ASP A 104 -8.65 1.25 -18.59
C ASP A 104 -8.71 0.40 -19.86
N ASN A 105 -9.81 -0.28 -20.03
CA ASN A 105 -10.12 -1.13 -21.17
C ASN A 105 -11.26 -0.52 -22.04
N SER A 106 -11.47 0.79 -21.98
CA SER A 106 -12.52 1.47 -22.73
C SER A 106 -12.24 1.48 -24.24
N THR A 107 -10.96 1.32 -24.65
CA THR A 107 -10.54 1.20 -26.03
C THR A 107 -10.02 -0.20 -26.33
N GLU A 108 -10.29 -0.74 -27.51
CA GLU A 108 -9.82 -2.08 -27.93
C GLU A 108 -8.31 -2.10 -28.23
N VAL A 109 -7.69 -0.94 -28.48
CA VAL A 109 -6.33 -0.82 -29.00
C VAL A 109 -5.25 -0.89 -27.93
N SER A 110 -5.51 -0.43 -26.71
CA SER A 110 -4.53 -0.51 -25.61
C SER A 110 -5.18 -0.38 -24.24
N SER A 111 -4.71 -1.21 -23.32
CA SER A 111 -5.10 -1.15 -21.91
C SER A 111 -4.13 -0.22 -21.17
N LYS A 112 -4.53 1.03 -20.88
CA LYS A 112 -3.71 1.99 -20.15
C LYS A 112 -3.81 1.77 -18.64
N LEU A 113 -2.69 1.85 -17.93
CA LEU A 113 -2.69 1.83 -16.47
C LEU A 113 -3.30 3.14 -15.95
N ALA A 114 -4.50 3.05 -15.40
CA ALA A 114 -5.19 4.19 -14.79
C ALA A 114 -4.74 4.42 -13.35
N ARG A 115 -4.43 3.33 -12.64
CA ARG A 115 -4.04 3.32 -11.23
C ARG A 115 -3.33 2.04 -10.86
N PHE A 116 -2.50 2.11 -9.81
CA PHE A 116 -2.08 0.91 -9.10
C PHE A 116 -2.05 1.11 -7.58
N LEU A 117 -2.11 0.00 -6.87
CA LEU A 117 -1.79 -0.12 -5.46
C LEU A 117 -0.72 -1.21 -5.33
N SER A 118 0.20 -1.02 -4.39
CA SER A 118 1.12 -2.09 -3.97
C SER A 118 1.14 -2.20 -2.46
N MET A 119 1.14 -3.43 -1.95
CA MET A 119 1.03 -3.71 -0.53
C MET A 119 1.62 -5.06 -0.17
N ARG A 120 1.98 -5.24 1.09
CA ARG A 120 2.28 -6.55 1.69
C ARG A 120 1.91 -6.56 3.17
N ILE A 121 1.86 -7.75 3.76
CA ILE A 121 1.76 -7.90 5.21
C ILE A 121 3.17 -7.79 5.80
N LEU A 122 3.31 -7.01 6.86
CA LEU A 122 4.57 -6.88 7.60
C LEU A 122 4.30 -6.47 9.06
N VAL A 123 5.35 -6.52 9.86
CA VAL A 123 5.35 -5.97 11.22
C VAL A 123 5.93 -4.55 11.16
N ASP A 124 5.16 -3.57 11.65
CA ASP A 124 5.52 -2.15 11.72
C ASP A 124 5.51 -1.73 13.21
N GLY A 125 6.70 -1.69 13.82
CA GLY A 125 6.83 -1.62 15.29
C GLY A 125 6.23 -2.87 15.96
N ASP A 126 5.24 -2.67 16.83
CA ASP A 126 4.56 -3.75 17.54
C ASP A 126 3.28 -4.23 16.82
N LEU A 127 2.99 -3.71 15.63
CA LEU A 127 1.75 -3.97 14.91
C LEU A 127 1.99 -4.89 13.70
N SER A 128 1.15 -5.91 13.55
CA SER A 128 1.05 -6.69 12.32
C SER A 128 0.07 -6.00 11.37
N VAL A 129 0.52 -5.52 10.23
CA VAL A 129 -0.30 -4.67 9.36
C VAL A 129 -0.28 -5.10 7.91
N LEU A 130 -1.37 -4.81 7.21
CA LEU A 130 -1.34 -4.69 5.76
C LEU A 130 -0.74 -3.31 5.43
N TYR A 131 0.51 -3.28 4.97
CA TYR A 131 1.20 -2.04 4.65
C TYR A 131 0.99 -1.66 3.20
N LEU A 132 0.37 -0.50 2.98
CA LEU A 132 0.13 0.08 1.67
C LEU A 132 1.34 0.93 1.27
N TYR A 133 2.20 0.39 0.40
CA TYR A 133 3.39 1.08 -0.10
C TYR A 133 3.04 2.20 -1.06
N GLU A 134 2.17 1.90 -2.03
CA GLU A 134 1.78 2.85 -3.05
C GLU A 134 0.28 2.80 -3.33
N ILE A 135 -0.26 3.97 -3.58
CA ILE A 135 -1.55 4.16 -4.20
C ILE A 135 -1.44 5.35 -5.15
N GLN A 136 -1.28 5.07 -6.43
CA GLN A 136 -1.07 6.08 -7.45
C GLN A 136 -2.22 6.07 -8.45
N LEU A 137 -2.67 7.25 -8.84
CA LEU A 137 -3.76 7.46 -9.80
C LEU A 137 -3.30 8.48 -10.84
N ASP A 138 -3.41 8.14 -12.12
CA ASP A 138 -3.19 9.07 -13.22
C ASP A 138 -4.23 10.21 -13.14
N LYS A 139 -3.79 11.44 -13.36
CA LYS A 139 -4.61 12.66 -13.24
C LYS A 139 -5.86 12.61 -14.11
N ALA A 140 -5.79 11.99 -15.30
CA ALA A 140 -6.93 11.85 -16.21
C ALA A 140 -8.10 11.04 -15.58
N TYR A 141 -7.83 10.20 -14.59
CA TYR A 141 -8.84 9.35 -13.95
C TYR A 141 -9.27 9.85 -12.57
N GLN A 142 -8.74 10.99 -12.11
CA GLN A 142 -9.12 11.59 -10.84
C GLN A 142 -10.60 12.04 -10.87
N ASN A 143 -11.19 12.27 -9.69
CA ASN A 143 -12.59 12.67 -9.50
C ASN A 143 -13.66 11.64 -9.95
N ASN A 144 -13.26 10.45 -10.41
CA ASN A 144 -14.14 9.34 -10.80
C ASN A 144 -14.43 8.33 -9.66
N LYS A 145 -14.17 8.69 -8.41
CA LYS A 145 -14.32 7.84 -7.21
C LYS A 145 -13.47 6.56 -7.19
N ILE A 146 -12.62 6.33 -8.20
CA ILE A 146 -11.78 5.11 -8.28
C ILE A 146 -10.94 4.94 -7.01
N GLY A 147 -10.38 6.05 -6.49
CA GLY A 147 -9.57 6.08 -5.29
C GLY A 147 -10.29 5.61 -4.05
N SER A 148 -11.40 6.23 -3.76
CA SER A 148 -12.19 5.94 -2.56
C SER A 148 -12.79 4.52 -2.60
N GLN A 149 -13.22 4.05 -3.77
CA GLN A 149 -13.71 2.68 -3.92
C GLN A 149 -12.60 1.64 -3.67
N ALA A 150 -11.41 1.83 -4.27
CA ALA A 150 -10.29 0.92 -4.03
C ALA A 150 -9.92 0.87 -2.53
N MET A 151 -9.88 2.02 -1.84
CA MET A 151 -9.62 2.07 -0.40
C MET A 151 -10.74 1.45 0.42
N LYS A 152 -12.00 1.60 0.01
CA LYS A 152 -13.14 0.94 0.66
C LYS A 152 -13.01 -0.58 0.58
N HIS A 153 -12.70 -1.15 -0.58
CA HIS A 153 -12.47 -2.59 -0.72
C HIS A 153 -11.26 -3.03 0.09
N LEU A 154 -10.15 -2.29 0.02
CA LEU A 154 -8.94 -2.61 0.77
C LEU A 154 -9.21 -2.63 2.28
N SER A 155 -10.03 -1.72 2.79
CA SER A 155 -10.29 -1.60 4.22
C SER A 155 -10.98 -2.82 4.86
N THR A 156 -11.56 -3.72 4.06
CA THR A 156 -12.17 -4.96 4.55
C THR A 156 -11.21 -6.15 4.60
N ILE A 157 -10.02 -6.02 4.02
CA ILE A 157 -9.08 -7.14 3.85
C ILE A 157 -8.50 -7.63 5.19
N PRO A 158 -8.04 -6.75 6.12
CA PRO A 158 -7.54 -7.22 7.41
C PRO A 158 -8.57 -8.05 8.18
N ASP A 159 -9.84 -7.60 8.24
CA ASP A 159 -10.90 -8.34 8.92
C ASP A 159 -11.12 -9.72 8.30
N LYS A 160 -11.10 -9.83 6.96
CA LYS A 160 -11.23 -11.11 6.24
C LYS A 160 -10.06 -12.04 6.53
N ILE A 161 -8.83 -11.53 6.53
CA ILE A 161 -7.63 -12.30 6.88
C ILE A 161 -7.73 -12.79 8.33
N ASN A 162 -8.20 -11.94 9.24
CA ASN A 162 -8.38 -12.27 10.65
C ASN A 162 -9.49 -13.32 10.90
N MET A 163 -10.39 -13.54 9.95
CA MET A 163 -11.36 -14.65 10.00
C MET A 163 -10.80 -15.96 9.45
N ASN A 164 -9.64 -15.95 8.83
CA ASN A 164 -9.04 -17.11 8.21
C ASN A 164 -8.26 -17.95 9.24
N ARG A 165 -8.86 -19.07 9.69
CA ARG A 165 -8.25 -19.95 10.71
C ARG A 165 -6.88 -20.51 10.29
N ARG A 166 -6.67 -20.78 9.01
CA ARG A 166 -5.36 -21.27 8.50
C ARG A 166 -4.29 -20.18 8.61
N TYR A 167 -4.66 -18.93 8.31
CA TYR A 167 -3.76 -17.79 8.52
C TYR A 167 -3.40 -17.68 10.01
N LEU A 168 -4.39 -17.62 10.89
CA LEU A 168 -4.19 -17.44 12.33
C LEU A 168 -3.48 -18.60 13.02
N SER A 169 -3.43 -19.79 12.42
CA SER A 169 -2.63 -20.90 12.95
C SER A 169 -1.13 -20.72 12.75
N ARG A 170 -0.71 -19.75 11.94
CA ARG A 170 0.70 -19.52 11.58
C ARG A 170 1.17 -18.09 11.79
N PHE A 171 0.28 -17.13 11.75
CA PHE A 171 0.58 -15.71 11.79
C PHE A 171 -0.31 -14.97 12.78
N TYR A 172 0.19 -13.85 13.29
CA TYR A 172 -0.60 -12.96 14.14
C TYR A 172 -1.73 -12.30 13.34
N PRO A 173 -2.87 -11.98 13.99
CA PRO A 173 -3.93 -11.20 13.36
C PRO A 173 -3.39 -9.83 12.93
N LEU A 174 -4.01 -9.27 11.89
CA LEU A 174 -3.66 -7.95 11.41
C LEU A 174 -4.36 -6.87 12.26
N ASP A 175 -3.58 -5.94 12.78
CA ASP A 175 -4.08 -4.78 13.52
C ASP A 175 -4.82 -3.79 12.62
N GLY A 176 -4.50 -3.77 11.33
CA GLY A 176 -5.15 -2.87 10.38
C GLY A 176 -4.34 -2.64 9.10
N ILE A 177 -4.54 -1.47 8.50
CA ILE A 177 -3.80 -1.00 7.31
C ILE A 177 -2.96 0.19 7.70
N SER A 178 -1.63 0.10 7.50
CA SER A 178 -0.69 1.19 7.71
C SER A 178 -0.16 1.72 6.38
N LEU A 179 0.24 2.98 6.35
CA LEU A 179 0.87 3.63 5.20
C LEU A 179 1.74 4.79 5.65
N THR A 180 2.68 5.18 4.78
CA THR A 180 3.44 6.41 4.91
C THR A 180 2.96 7.45 3.90
N VAL A 181 2.86 8.70 4.33
CA VAL A 181 2.47 9.83 3.48
C VAL A 181 3.42 11.01 3.70
N PHE A 182 3.92 11.61 2.63
CA PHE A 182 4.75 12.81 2.72
C PHE A 182 3.98 13.97 3.36
N SER A 183 4.61 14.68 4.30
CA SER A 183 3.97 15.78 5.05
C SER A 183 3.52 16.94 4.17
N ASP A 184 4.19 17.11 3.01
CA ASP A 184 3.85 18.13 2.01
C ASP A 184 2.71 17.69 1.08
N ASN A 185 2.35 16.40 1.06
CA ASN A 185 1.25 15.90 0.25
C ASN A 185 -0.10 16.09 0.96
N LEU A 186 -0.51 17.37 1.09
CA LEU A 186 -1.73 17.75 1.81
C LEU A 186 -2.99 17.12 1.19
N GLY A 187 -2.99 16.89 -0.11
CA GLY A 187 -4.10 16.21 -0.80
C GLY A 187 -4.27 14.77 -0.34
N ALA A 188 -3.16 14.01 -0.27
CA ALA A 188 -3.17 12.64 0.21
C ALA A 188 -3.50 12.56 1.71
N LEU A 189 -2.98 13.47 2.53
CA LEU A 189 -3.31 13.54 3.95
C LEU A 189 -4.82 13.69 4.17
N LYS A 190 -5.45 14.66 3.51
CA LYS A 190 -6.91 14.88 3.57
C LYS A 190 -7.68 13.65 3.06
N PHE A 191 -7.21 13.05 1.98
CA PHE A 191 -7.82 11.85 1.41
C PHE A 191 -7.81 10.68 2.40
N TYR A 192 -6.67 10.37 3.03
CA TYR A 192 -6.59 9.27 4.01
C TYR A 192 -7.40 9.56 5.28
N GLN A 193 -7.37 10.80 5.78
CA GLN A 193 -8.20 11.20 6.91
C GLN A 193 -9.69 10.99 6.62
N ALA A 194 -10.15 11.35 5.42
CA ALA A 194 -11.54 11.13 4.98
C ALA A 194 -11.89 9.64 4.84
N GLN A 195 -10.89 8.76 4.65
CA GLN A 195 -11.06 7.29 4.65
C GLN A 195 -10.98 6.67 6.05
N GLY A 196 -10.83 7.48 7.11
CA GLY A 196 -10.78 7.03 8.50
C GLY A 196 -9.39 6.66 9.02
N TYR A 197 -8.33 6.98 8.28
CA TYR A 197 -6.96 6.83 8.77
C TYR A 197 -6.62 7.92 9.79
N LYS A 198 -5.86 7.54 10.81
CA LYS A 198 -5.34 8.42 11.87
C LYS A 198 -3.81 8.33 11.90
N PHE A 199 -3.15 9.32 12.45
CA PHE A 199 -1.71 9.22 12.72
C PHE A 199 -1.42 8.07 13.66
N SER A 200 -0.48 7.21 13.28
CA SER A 200 0.02 6.12 14.12
C SER A 200 0.73 6.69 15.35
N LYS A 201 0.76 5.91 16.43
CA LYS A 201 1.58 6.24 17.62
C LYS A 201 3.07 6.36 17.28
N MET A 202 3.53 5.61 16.26
CA MET A 202 4.90 5.61 15.76
C MET A 202 5.18 6.74 14.75
N SER A 203 4.16 7.49 14.36
CA SER A 203 4.33 8.59 13.39
C SER A 203 5.25 9.68 13.96
N PRO A 204 6.21 10.18 13.18
CA PRO A 204 6.92 11.42 13.52
C PRO A 204 5.92 12.56 13.75
N ARG A 205 6.29 13.50 14.63
CA ARG A 205 5.42 14.60 15.02
C ARG A 205 6.02 15.94 14.60
N ASP A 206 5.17 16.92 14.39
CA ASP A 206 5.55 18.31 14.21
C ASP A 206 6.30 18.82 15.44
N LYS A 207 7.40 19.54 15.21
CA LYS A 207 8.17 20.22 16.26
C LYS A 207 7.83 21.70 16.27
N LYS A 208 7.37 22.21 17.41
CA LYS A 208 7.23 23.66 17.64
C LYS A 208 8.60 24.21 18.02
N LEU A 209 9.11 25.14 17.24
CA LEU A 209 10.36 25.85 17.52
C LEU A 209 10.13 27.03 18.49
N LYS A 210 11.24 27.58 19.03
CA LYS A 210 11.18 28.69 20.01
C LYS A 210 10.53 29.95 19.44
N ASP A 211 10.68 30.20 18.13
CA ASP A 211 10.08 31.32 17.38
C ASP A 211 8.61 31.09 17.01
N LYS A 212 7.98 30.03 17.54
CA LYS A 212 6.62 29.58 17.25
C LYS A 212 6.40 29.01 15.84
N THR A 213 7.43 28.90 15.02
CA THR A 213 7.34 28.18 13.74
C THR A 213 7.17 26.67 13.99
N VAL A 214 6.60 25.97 13.02
CA VAL A 214 6.36 24.51 13.08
C VAL A 214 7.21 23.85 12.01
N GLU A 215 8.18 23.05 12.46
CA GLU A 215 8.96 22.19 11.59
C GLU A 215 8.22 20.86 11.40
N LYS A 216 7.83 20.55 10.17
CA LYS A 216 7.17 19.28 9.84
C LYS A 216 8.21 18.21 9.54
N PRO A 217 7.97 16.95 9.97
CA PRO A 217 8.81 15.84 9.53
C PRO A 217 8.63 15.61 8.02
N PRO A 218 9.54 14.89 7.35
CA PRO A 218 9.41 14.61 5.91
C PRO A 218 8.17 13.77 5.58
N TYR A 219 7.68 12.96 6.51
CA TYR A 219 6.51 12.09 6.34
C TYR A 219 5.78 11.85 7.65
N TYR A 220 4.56 11.33 7.54
CA TYR A 220 3.77 10.78 8.63
C TYR A 220 3.43 9.32 8.36
N ILE A 221 3.28 8.54 9.44
CA ILE A 221 2.74 7.18 9.38
C ILE A 221 1.27 7.25 9.79
N MET A 222 0.39 6.70 8.96
CA MET A 222 -1.03 6.66 9.25
C MET A 222 -1.53 5.22 9.29
N ILE A 223 -2.53 4.97 10.16
CA ILE A 223 -3.13 3.65 10.34
C ILE A 223 -4.65 3.76 10.37
N LYS A 224 -5.32 2.76 9.78
CA LYS A 224 -6.74 2.46 9.99
C LYS A 224 -6.82 1.07 10.60
N TYR A 225 -7.27 1.01 11.85
CA TYR A 225 -7.37 -0.26 12.56
C TYR A 225 -8.45 -1.17 11.98
N SER A 226 -8.21 -2.47 12.05
CA SER A 226 -9.18 -3.52 11.81
C SER A 226 -10.30 -3.47 12.85
N SER A 227 -11.52 -3.83 12.46
CA SER A 227 -12.64 -3.92 13.40
C SER A 227 -12.44 -5.02 14.45
N ALA A 228 -11.67 -6.06 14.08
CA ALA A 228 -11.34 -7.19 14.96
C ALA A 228 -10.16 -6.93 15.91
N ALA A 229 -9.42 -5.82 15.77
CA ALA A 229 -8.27 -5.50 16.61
C ALA A 229 -8.64 -5.11 18.06
N TYR A 230 -9.93 -5.03 18.40
CA TYR A 230 -10.45 -4.61 19.70
C TYR A 230 -11.33 -5.69 20.37
N LEU A 231 -11.36 -6.91 19.83
CA LEU A 231 -12.02 -8.07 20.43
C LEU A 231 -10.99 -9.06 21.00
#